data_f068426df02856f50c130555dd055988
#
_entry.id   f068426df02856f50c130555dd055988
#
_cell.length_a   1.000
_cell.length_b   1.000
_cell.length_c   1.000
_cell.angle_alpha   90.00
_cell.angle_beta   90.00
_cell.angle_gamma   90.00
#
_symmetry.space_group_name_H-M   'P 1'
#
loop_
_entity.id
_entity.type
_entity.pdbx_description
1 polymer ?
#
loop_
_entity_poly.entity_id
_entity_poly.type
_entity_poly.pdbx_seq_one_letter_code
_entity_poly.pdbx_strand_id
1 'polypeptide(L)'
;MKAACEVAGTRFLLCHAAPSDPLYEYRAAESDRWSADLAGWSGVVLAGHTHLPFQRTCAGKTIVNPGSVGQPKHGCAKACYAIWEDGKVTLSAVAYDVERTVDKLRSLSLSADVFEDLAFVLRNGSAPPAVADPSD
;
A
#
# COMPACT_ATOMS: atom_id res chain seq x y z
N MET A 1 4.76 5.50 -13.61
CA MET A 1 6.04 4.83 -13.88
C MET A 1 5.88 3.34 -13.54
N LYS A 2 6.32 2.45 -14.43
CA LYS A 2 6.42 1.01 -14.21
C LYS A 2 7.88 0.60 -14.39
N ALA A 3 8.33 -0.35 -13.60
CA ALA A 3 9.65 -0.97 -13.77
C ALA A 3 9.51 -2.50 -13.77
N ALA A 4 10.40 -3.19 -14.45
CA ALA A 4 10.49 -4.64 -14.39
C ALA A 4 11.93 -5.03 -14.02
N CYS A 5 12.05 -6.07 -13.22
CA CYS A 5 13.34 -6.67 -12.88
C CYS A 5 13.19 -8.19 -12.77
N GLU A 6 14.31 -8.88 -12.64
CA GLU A 6 14.34 -10.30 -12.39
C GLU A 6 15.25 -10.59 -11.18
N VAL A 7 14.78 -11.43 -10.28
CA VAL A 7 15.52 -11.86 -9.10
C VAL A 7 15.38 -13.36 -8.98
N ALA A 8 16.49 -14.07 -8.97
CA ALA A 8 16.56 -15.53 -8.86
C ALA A 8 15.60 -16.26 -9.84
N GLY A 9 15.60 -15.83 -11.11
CA GLY A 9 14.75 -16.41 -12.16
C GLY A 9 13.26 -16.03 -12.09
N THR A 10 12.86 -15.21 -11.13
CA THR A 10 11.49 -14.71 -11.01
C THR A 10 11.41 -13.27 -11.53
N ARG A 11 10.45 -13.01 -12.44
CA ARG A 11 10.19 -11.70 -12.98
C ARG A 11 9.26 -10.90 -12.06
N PHE A 12 9.60 -9.65 -11.83
CA PHE A 12 8.80 -8.70 -11.04
C PHE A 12 8.39 -7.51 -11.89
N LEU A 13 7.10 -7.16 -11.85
CA LEU A 13 6.59 -5.89 -12.33
C LEU A 13 6.29 -5.00 -11.13
N LEU A 14 6.89 -3.83 -11.09
CA LEU A 14 6.71 -2.85 -10.03
C LEU A 14 5.92 -1.66 -10.57
N CYS A 15 4.86 -1.27 -9.86
CA CYS A 15 4.12 -0.04 -10.10
C CYS A 15 3.69 0.55 -8.75
N HIS A 16 3.53 1.89 -8.69
CA HIS A 16 3.03 2.48 -7.45
C HIS A 16 1.57 2.14 -7.23
N ALA A 17 0.73 2.22 -8.24
CA ALA A 17 -0.70 1.93 -8.16
C ALA A 17 -1.07 0.65 -8.95
N ALA A 18 -1.59 0.76 -10.16
CA ALA A 18 -1.98 -0.37 -10.99
C ALA A 18 -1.28 -0.35 -12.35
N PRO A 19 -1.14 -1.48 -13.07
CA PRO A 19 -0.38 -1.48 -14.33
C PRO A 19 -0.96 -0.59 -15.43
N SER A 20 -2.28 -0.39 -15.49
CA SER A 20 -2.94 0.51 -16.46
C SER A 20 -2.82 1.99 -16.10
N ASP A 21 -2.89 2.31 -14.82
CA ASP A 21 -2.58 3.65 -14.28
C ASP A 21 -1.59 3.50 -13.12
N PRO A 22 -0.29 3.62 -13.41
CA PRO A 22 0.71 3.25 -12.43
C PRO A 22 0.94 4.27 -11.31
N LEU A 23 0.21 5.40 -11.29
CA LEU A 23 0.39 6.45 -10.29
C LEU A 23 -0.84 6.70 -9.41
N TYR A 24 -2.05 6.67 -9.97
CA TYR A 24 -3.22 7.25 -9.30
C TYR A 24 -4.37 6.29 -9.04
N GLU A 25 -4.42 5.13 -9.70
CA GLU A 25 -5.56 4.24 -9.56
C GLU A 25 -5.59 3.52 -8.20
N TYR A 26 -6.66 3.77 -7.43
CA TYR A 26 -6.99 2.95 -6.25
C TYR A 26 -7.63 1.64 -6.70
N ARG A 27 -6.85 0.56 -6.75
CA ARG A 27 -7.34 -0.74 -7.18
C ARG A 27 -7.48 -1.70 -6.01
N ALA A 28 -8.72 -2.14 -5.77
CA ALA A 28 -9.00 -3.16 -4.76
C ALA A 28 -8.36 -4.50 -5.14
N ALA A 29 -8.05 -5.32 -4.12
CA ALA A 29 -7.47 -6.63 -4.32
C ALA A 29 -8.35 -7.53 -5.21
N GLU A 30 -9.68 -7.45 -5.06
CA GLU A 30 -10.68 -8.29 -5.73
C GLU A 30 -11.03 -7.84 -7.16
N SER A 31 -10.49 -6.72 -7.62
CA SER A 31 -10.81 -6.16 -8.93
C SER A 31 -10.48 -7.14 -10.07
N ASP A 32 -11.43 -7.38 -10.96
CA ASP A 32 -11.25 -8.22 -12.15
C ASP A 32 -10.32 -7.58 -13.20
N ARG A 33 -10.11 -6.26 -13.10
CA ARG A 33 -9.21 -5.52 -14.00
C ARG A 33 -7.75 -5.98 -13.90
N TRP A 34 -7.35 -6.62 -12.80
CA TRP A 34 -6.01 -7.22 -12.69
C TRP A 34 -5.74 -8.23 -13.81
N SER A 35 -6.73 -9.04 -14.17
CA SER A 35 -6.57 -10.05 -15.23
C SER A 35 -6.27 -9.43 -16.58
N ALA A 36 -7.00 -8.37 -16.94
CA ALA A 36 -6.81 -7.65 -18.21
C ALA A 36 -5.45 -6.94 -18.26
N ASP A 37 -5.09 -6.24 -17.20
CA ASP A 37 -3.84 -5.48 -17.12
C ASP A 37 -2.59 -6.35 -17.17
N LEU A 38 -2.71 -7.60 -16.75
CA LEU A 38 -1.62 -8.55 -16.70
C LEU A 38 -1.64 -9.55 -17.87
N ALA A 39 -2.44 -9.30 -18.90
CA ALA A 39 -2.41 -10.09 -20.12
C ALA A 39 -0.98 -10.07 -20.72
N GLY A 40 -0.42 -11.26 -21.01
CA GLY A 40 0.95 -11.39 -21.51
C GLY A 40 2.07 -11.21 -20.47
N TRP A 41 1.76 -10.87 -19.21
CA TRP A 41 2.75 -10.85 -18.14
C TRP A 41 2.90 -12.25 -17.52
N SER A 42 4.10 -12.57 -17.02
CA SER A 42 4.37 -13.75 -16.19
C SER A 42 5.25 -13.34 -15.01
N GLY A 43 4.94 -13.82 -13.81
CA GLY A 43 5.70 -13.52 -12.59
C GLY A 43 4.88 -12.80 -11.53
N VAL A 44 5.56 -12.04 -10.70
CA VAL A 44 5.00 -11.32 -9.55
C VAL A 44 4.77 -9.86 -9.88
N VAL A 45 3.66 -9.29 -9.42
CA VAL A 45 3.35 -7.87 -9.53
C VAL A 45 3.39 -7.25 -8.14
N LEU A 46 4.19 -6.23 -7.97
CA LEU A 46 4.29 -5.44 -6.74
C LEU A 46 3.60 -4.10 -6.96
N ALA A 47 2.53 -3.87 -6.22
CA ALA A 47 1.72 -2.65 -6.27
C ALA A 47 1.60 -2.05 -4.86
N GLY A 48 1.31 -0.77 -4.76
CA GLY A 48 1.15 -0.05 -3.50
C GLY A 48 -0.09 0.85 -3.51
N HIS A 49 0.09 2.13 -3.22
CA HIS A 49 -0.87 3.23 -3.32
C HIS A 49 -2.07 3.16 -2.37
N THR A 50 -2.76 2.04 -2.30
CA THR A 50 -3.95 1.88 -1.44
C THR A 50 -3.60 1.82 0.05
N HIS A 51 -2.34 1.49 0.39
CA HIS A 51 -1.86 1.24 1.76
C HIS A 51 -2.56 0.07 2.47
N LEU A 52 -3.22 -0.80 1.70
CA LEU A 52 -3.91 -1.99 2.19
C LEU A 52 -3.08 -3.22 1.80
N PRO A 53 -2.56 -3.99 2.76
CA PRO A 53 -1.77 -5.17 2.46
C PRO A 53 -2.65 -6.29 1.89
N PHE A 54 -2.26 -6.85 0.77
CA PHE A 54 -2.88 -8.06 0.22
C PHE A 54 -1.92 -8.87 -0.63
N GLN A 55 -2.22 -10.14 -0.75
CA GLN A 55 -1.66 -11.04 -1.74
C GLN A 55 -2.80 -11.76 -2.44
N ARG A 56 -2.78 -11.79 -3.76
CA ARG A 56 -3.78 -12.46 -4.59
C ARG A 56 -3.13 -13.18 -5.76
N THR A 57 -3.67 -14.34 -6.11
CA THR A 57 -3.37 -14.98 -7.39
C THR A 57 -4.48 -14.65 -8.39
N CYS A 58 -4.11 -14.13 -9.55
CA CYS A 58 -5.02 -13.80 -10.64
C CYS A 58 -4.44 -14.29 -11.96
N ALA A 59 -5.17 -15.15 -12.68
CA ALA A 59 -4.74 -15.73 -13.95
C ALA A 59 -3.31 -16.33 -13.90
N GLY A 60 -2.98 -17.04 -12.84
CA GLY A 60 -1.67 -17.66 -12.62
C GLY A 60 -0.52 -16.70 -12.26
N LYS A 61 -0.82 -15.44 -11.97
CA LYS A 61 0.16 -14.41 -11.53
C LYS A 61 -0.08 -14.05 -10.07
N THR A 62 0.99 -13.79 -9.34
CA THR A 62 0.91 -13.32 -7.97
C THR A 62 0.94 -11.79 -7.95
N ILE A 63 -0.06 -11.18 -7.31
CA ILE A 63 -0.14 -9.73 -7.10
C ILE A 63 0.03 -9.48 -5.61
N VAL A 64 0.90 -8.55 -5.25
CA VAL A 64 1.23 -8.22 -3.86
C VAL A 64 1.15 -6.72 -3.67
N ASN A 65 0.42 -6.31 -2.66
CA ASN A 65 0.55 -5.00 -2.06
C ASN A 65 1.07 -5.20 -0.63
N PRO A 66 2.24 -4.69 -0.28
CA PRO A 66 2.78 -4.87 1.06
C PRO A 66 2.07 -4.04 2.13
N GLY A 67 1.16 -3.15 1.74
CA GLY A 67 0.60 -2.13 2.62
C GLY A 67 1.46 -0.86 2.65
N SER A 68 1.58 -0.25 3.81
CA SER A 68 2.34 0.98 3.97
C SER A 68 3.25 0.93 5.20
N VAL A 69 4.46 1.46 5.06
CA VAL A 69 5.39 1.64 6.20
C VAL A 69 4.97 2.83 7.07
N GLY A 70 4.55 3.94 6.46
CA GLY A 70 4.32 5.19 7.16
C GLY A 70 2.86 5.62 7.31
N GLN A 71 1.95 5.06 6.48
CA GLN A 71 0.51 5.40 6.52
C GLN A 71 -0.36 4.16 6.35
N PRO A 72 -0.31 3.19 7.26
CA PRO A 72 -1.17 2.01 7.17
C PRO A 72 -2.65 2.43 7.22
N LYS A 73 -3.50 1.70 6.44
CA LYS A 73 -4.94 1.99 6.35
C LYS A 73 -5.81 0.75 6.59
N HIS A 74 -5.25 -0.25 7.25
CA HIS A 74 -5.91 -1.55 7.52
C HIS A 74 -6.30 -1.76 8.99
N GLY A 75 -6.34 -0.67 9.77
CA GLY A 75 -6.75 -0.69 11.18
C GLY A 75 -5.64 -1.07 12.17
N CYS A 76 -4.38 -1.06 11.73
CA CYS A 76 -3.26 -1.38 12.60
C CYS A 76 -2.08 -0.42 12.38
N ALA A 77 -1.66 0.28 13.42
CA ALA A 77 -0.55 1.25 13.41
C ALA A 77 0.83 0.57 13.41
N LYS A 78 1.07 -0.27 12.41
CA LYS A 78 2.35 -0.98 12.23
C LYS A 78 2.90 -0.71 10.83
N ALA A 79 4.21 -0.68 10.70
CA ALA A 79 4.89 -0.61 9.41
C ALA A 79 4.75 -1.94 8.68
N CYS A 80 4.05 -1.92 7.54
CA CYS A 80 3.80 -3.11 6.72
C CYS A 80 4.87 -3.26 5.64
N TYR A 81 5.26 -4.51 5.39
CA TYR A 81 6.21 -4.88 4.35
C TYR A 81 5.95 -6.30 3.85
N ALA A 82 6.58 -6.66 2.76
CA ALA A 82 6.56 -8.02 2.23
C ALA A 82 7.98 -8.55 2.07
N ILE A 83 8.15 -9.84 2.33
CA ILE A 83 9.36 -10.57 2.05
C ILE A 83 9.05 -11.56 0.92
N TRP A 84 9.90 -11.60 -0.10
CA TRP A 84 9.88 -12.64 -1.10
C TRP A 84 11.12 -13.52 -0.93
N GLU A 85 10.90 -14.81 -0.75
CA GLU A 85 11.95 -15.81 -0.55
C GLU A 85 11.50 -17.15 -1.13
N ASP A 86 12.34 -17.78 -1.92
CA ASP A 86 12.10 -19.09 -2.51
C ASP A 86 10.74 -19.26 -3.21
N GLY A 87 10.34 -18.24 -3.97
CA GLY A 87 9.07 -18.24 -4.71
C GLY A 87 7.83 -17.96 -3.87
N LYS A 88 8.00 -17.63 -2.59
CA LYS A 88 6.92 -17.31 -1.66
C LYS A 88 6.95 -15.86 -1.24
N VAL A 89 5.75 -15.31 -1.00
CA VAL A 89 5.58 -13.97 -0.41
C VAL A 89 5.05 -14.13 1.00
N THR A 90 5.63 -13.39 1.93
CA THR A 90 5.13 -13.26 3.30
C THR A 90 4.84 -11.81 3.58
N LEU A 91 3.57 -11.47 3.84
CA LEU A 91 3.18 -10.16 4.33
C LEU A 91 3.48 -10.08 5.82
N SER A 92 4.10 -9.00 6.25
CA SER A 92 4.51 -8.79 7.63
C SER A 92 4.27 -7.36 8.07
N ALA A 93 4.20 -7.15 9.39
CA ALA A 93 4.08 -5.84 9.98
C ALA A 93 4.88 -5.76 11.29
N VAL A 94 5.59 -4.67 11.50
CA VAL A 94 6.41 -4.43 12.68
C VAL A 94 5.95 -3.18 13.41
N ALA A 95 5.90 -3.25 14.74
CA ALA A 95 5.65 -2.09 15.57
C ALA A 95 6.86 -1.15 15.54
N TYR A 96 6.60 0.14 15.54
CA TYR A 96 7.61 1.19 15.62
C TYR A 96 7.14 2.32 16.53
N ASP A 97 8.02 3.24 16.87
CA ASP A 97 7.69 4.41 17.68
C ASP A 97 6.91 5.43 16.84
N VAL A 98 5.59 5.29 16.84
CA VAL A 98 4.65 6.16 16.13
C VAL A 98 4.75 7.60 16.62
N GLU A 99 4.89 7.81 17.94
CA GLU A 99 4.90 9.16 18.50
C GLU A 99 6.15 9.95 18.06
N ARG A 100 7.26 9.29 17.86
CA ARG A 100 8.44 9.93 17.27
C ARG A 100 8.17 10.48 15.87
N THR A 101 7.37 9.80 15.07
CA THR A 101 6.95 10.29 13.75
C THR A 101 5.96 11.44 13.88
N VAL A 102 5.00 11.35 14.79
CA VAL A 102 4.05 12.45 15.09
C VAL A 102 4.78 13.70 15.57
N ASP A 103 5.78 13.55 16.44
CA ASP A 103 6.60 14.69 16.89
C ASP A 103 7.37 15.33 15.73
N LYS A 104 7.83 14.51 14.77
CA LYS A 104 8.44 15.04 13.55
C LYS A 104 7.44 15.82 12.69
N LEU A 105 6.21 15.34 12.54
CA LEU A 105 5.14 16.09 11.84
C LEU A 105 4.86 17.41 12.52
N ARG A 106 4.81 17.45 13.86
CA ARG A 106 4.58 18.68 14.64
C ARG A 106 5.66 19.73 14.38
N SER A 107 6.86 19.34 14.03
CA SER A 107 7.94 20.27 13.67
C SER A 107 7.82 20.87 12.26
N LEU A 108 6.83 20.44 11.46
CA LEU A 108 6.56 20.97 10.13
C LEU A 108 5.50 22.08 10.20
N SER A 109 5.54 23.01 9.26
CA SER A 109 4.55 24.10 9.15
C SER A 109 3.26 23.60 8.49
N LEU A 110 2.56 22.67 9.14
CA LEU A 110 1.27 22.14 8.69
C LEU A 110 0.14 22.93 9.33
N SER A 111 -1.03 23.01 8.66
CA SER A 111 -2.26 23.46 9.33
C SER A 111 -2.66 22.45 10.40
N ALA A 112 -3.43 22.91 11.40
CA ALA A 112 -3.87 22.06 12.50
C ALA A 112 -4.64 20.83 11.99
N ASP A 113 -5.58 21.04 11.08
CA ASP A 113 -6.41 19.96 10.53
C ASP A 113 -5.58 18.90 9.80
N VAL A 114 -4.62 19.32 8.96
CA VAL A 114 -3.71 18.41 8.26
C VAL A 114 -2.83 17.64 9.24
N PHE A 115 -2.35 18.31 10.30
CA PHE A 115 -1.56 17.65 11.34
C PHE A 115 -2.38 16.57 12.07
N GLU A 116 -3.60 16.91 12.51
CA GLU A 116 -4.46 15.96 13.23
C GLU A 116 -4.84 14.77 12.36
N ASP A 117 -5.17 14.96 11.08
CA ASP A 117 -5.48 13.88 10.16
C ASP A 117 -4.29 12.93 9.97
N LEU A 118 -3.10 13.48 9.76
CA LEU A 118 -1.89 12.66 9.59
C LEU A 118 -1.52 11.93 10.89
N ALA A 119 -1.63 12.59 12.05
CA ALA A 119 -1.37 11.97 13.34
C ALA A 119 -2.40 10.87 13.65
N PHE A 120 -3.67 11.08 13.27
CA PHE A 120 -4.71 10.07 13.40
C PHE A 120 -4.37 8.81 12.60
N VAL A 121 -4.01 8.97 11.32
CA VAL A 121 -3.61 7.83 10.47
C VAL A 121 -2.44 7.06 11.07
N LEU A 122 -1.42 7.75 11.54
CA LEU A 122 -0.23 7.13 12.13
C LEU A 122 -0.57 6.35 13.40
N ARG A 123 -1.42 6.91 14.27
CA ARG A 123 -1.79 6.29 15.56
C ARG A 123 -2.79 5.16 15.44
N ASN A 124 -3.69 5.24 14.46
CA ASN A 124 -4.81 4.30 14.34
C ASN A 124 -4.65 3.29 13.19
N GLY A 125 -3.76 3.57 12.24
CA GLY A 125 -3.61 2.74 11.04
C GLY A 125 -4.86 2.73 10.15
N SER A 126 -5.67 3.77 10.20
CA SER A 126 -6.91 3.95 9.42
C SER A 126 -7.07 5.40 9.01
N ALA A 127 -7.87 5.65 7.97
CA ALA A 127 -8.26 7.02 7.64
C ALA A 127 -9.08 7.63 8.78
N PRO A 128 -8.99 8.96 9.01
CA PRO A 128 -9.87 9.63 9.95
C PRO A 128 -11.34 9.46 9.51
N PRO A 129 -12.29 9.45 10.44
CA PRO A 129 -13.70 9.43 10.09
C PRO A 129 -14.03 10.65 9.23
N ALA A 130 -14.87 10.44 8.20
CA ALA A 130 -15.36 11.56 7.41
C ALA A 130 -16.06 12.56 8.35
N VAL A 131 -15.70 13.82 8.25
CA VAL A 131 -16.46 14.89 8.93
C VAL A 131 -17.85 14.89 8.31
N ALA A 132 -18.90 14.68 9.12
CA ALA A 132 -20.27 14.79 8.65
C ALA A 132 -20.48 16.21 8.07
N ASP A 133 -20.99 16.26 6.85
CA ASP A 133 -21.35 17.55 6.26
C ASP A 133 -22.49 18.13 7.10
N PRO A 134 -22.36 19.35 7.67
CA PRO A 134 -23.42 19.94 8.48
C PRO A 134 -24.70 20.26 7.68
N SER A 135 -24.77 19.90 6.42
CA SER A 135 -25.90 20.11 5.51
C SER A 135 -26.78 18.87 5.28
N ASP A 136 -26.52 17.72 5.95
CA ASP A 136 -27.37 16.52 5.89
C ASP A 136 -28.41 16.49 7.02
#